data_8f5cb0298655f75761eab7c82ff966bf
#
_entry.id   8f5cb0298655f75761eab7c82ff966bf
#
_cell.length_a   1.000
_cell.length_b   1.000
_cell.length_c   1.000
_cell.angle_alpha   90.00
_cell.angle_beta   90.00
_cell.angle_gamma   90.00
#
_symmetry.space_group_name_H-M   'P 1'
#
loop_
_entity.id
_entity.type
_entity.pdbx_description
1 polymer ?
#
loop_
_entity_poly.entity_id
_entity_poly.type
_entity_poly.pdbx_seq_one_letter_code
_entity_poly.pdbx_strand_id
1 'polypeptide(L)'
;MEGNLLLEQFSRYKKLELEASPFHFLLDAHIELNPHQINAFCTAIDALKTGGIVLADEVGLGKTIEAGLILKHVLELGAKRVLIALPASLRKQWELELYDKFELDSIILDRPTVEKESSEWHKRLTDNTSIKIVTSYDYSSKLMKRFQDVKWDFIIIDEAHNLRNVFNGTKRAKNLYELSKGIPKILLTATPLQNSLTDLHGLISFIDQRIFGSEKV
;
A
#
# COMPACT_ATOMS: atom_id res chain seq x y z
N MET A 1 -12.51 37.55 21.34
CA MET A 1 -11.22 37.81 20.69
C MET A 1 -10.12 36.87 21.22
N GLU A 2 -10.05 36.57 22.50
CA GLU A 2 -9.00 35.74 23.10
C GLU A 2 -9.03 34.24 22.66
N GLY A 3 -10.20 33.69 22.40
CA GLY A 3 -10.32 32.30 21.97
C GLY A 3 -9.74 32.02 20.59
N ASN A 4 -9.77 32.98 19.66
CA ASN A 4 -9.18 32.84 18.32
C ASN A 4 -7.65 32.86 18.39
N LEU A 5 -7.08 33.69 19.29
CA LEU A 5 -5.63 33.80 19.46
C LEU A 5 -5.01 32.51 20.01
N LEU A 6 -5.70 31.88 20.96
CA LEU A 6 -5.28 30.59 21.53
C LEU A 6 -5.33 29.45 20.50
N LEU A 7 -6.39 29.43 19.67
CA LEU A 7 -6.51 28.45 18.58
C LEU A 7 -5.42 28.64 17.51
N GLU A 8 -5.12 29.89 17.13
CA GLU A 8 -4.02 30.19 16.22
C GLU A 8 -2.65 29.82 16.79
N GLN A 9 -2.41 30.12 18.06
CA GLN A 9 -1.15 29.74 18.71
C GLN A 9 -1.01 28.22 18.82
N PHE A 10 -2.08 27.51 19.15
CA PHE A 10 -2.10 26.05 19.22
C PHE A 10 -1.86 25.41 17.83
N SER A 11 -2.53 25.93 16.80
CA SER A 11 -2.33 25.48 15.42
C SER A 11 -0.90 25.72 14.95
N ARG A 12 -0.32 26.89 15.27
CA ARG A 12 1.06 27.22 14.95
C ARG A 12 2.06 26.32 15.69
N TYR A 13 1.81 26.04 16.98
CA TYR A 13 2.63 25.12 17.76
C TYR A 13 2.59 23.70 17.17
N LYS A 14 1.39 23.20 16.88
CA LYS A 14 1.21 21.90 16.24
C LYS A 14 1.89 21.82 14.87
N LYS A 15 1.82 22.89 14.09
CA LYS A 15 2.51 22.97 12.80
C LYS A 15 4.03 22.88 12.96
N LEU A 16 4.61 23.64 13.88
CA LEU A 16 6.04 23.60 14.19
C LEU A 16 6.49 22.23 14.72
N GLU A 17 5.67 21.58 15.53
CA GLU A 17 5.91 20.23 16.04
C GLU A 17 5.91 19.20 14.91
N LEU A 18 5.00 19.33 13.92
CA LEU A 18 4.94 18.51 12.71
C LEU A 18 6.11 18.78 11.76
N GLU A 19 6.50 20.05 11.56
CA GLU A 19 7.67 20.44 10.74
C GLU A 19 8.99 19.86 11.28
N ALA A 20 9.12 19.73 12.59
CA ALA A 20 10.26 19.09 13.25
C ALA A 20 10.17 17.57 13.34
N SER A 21 9.05 16.99 12.91
CA SER A 21 8.72 15.57 13.00
C SER A 21 9.09 14.84 11.70
N PRO A 22 9.36 13.53 11.74
CA PRO A 22 9.49 12.73 10.52
C PRO A 22 8.20 12.66 9.68
N PHE A 23 7.13 13.33 10.12
CA PHE A 23 5.83 13.41 9.43
C PHE A 23 5.57 14.79 8.80
N HIS A 24 6.61 15.62 8.61
CA HIS A 24 6.49 16.96 8.01
C HIS A 24 5.80 16.94 6.64
N PHE A 25 5.97 15.87 5.85
CA PHE A 25 5.33 15.70 4.55
C PHE A 25 3.79 15.70 4.60
N LEU A 26 3.18 15.48 5.77
CA LEU A 26 1.72 15.61 5.95
C LEU A 26 1.25 17.06 5.77
N LEU A 27 2.15 18.03 5.95
CA LEU A 27 1.85 19.45 5.76
C LEU A 27 1.88 19.87 4.29
N ASP A 28 2.67 19.15 3.47
CA ASP A 28 2.85 19.42 2.05
C ASP A 28 1.86 18.62 1.17
N ALA A 29 1.09 17.73 1.78
CA ALA A 29 0.07 16.99 1.07
C ALA A 29 -1.06 17.94 0.62
N HIS A 30 -1.31 18.02 -0.69
CA HIS A 30 -2.43 18.78 -1.27
C HIS A 30 -3.79 18.11 -0.98
N ILE A 31 -3.99 17.69 0.27
CA ILE A 31 -5.14 16.89 0.70
C ILE A 31 -5.64 17.44 2.04
N GLU A 32 -6.94 17.63 2.16
CA GLU A 32 -7.57 17.80 3.46
C GLU A 32 -7.60 16.45 4.17
N LEU A 33 -6.82 16.34 5.25
CA LEU A 33 -6.74 15.10 6.02
C LEU A 33 -7.84 15.05 7.08
N ASN A 34 -8.59 13.97 7.06
CA ASN A 34 -9.56 13.67 8.09
C ASN A 34 -8.91 12.98 9.32
N PRO A 35 -9.42 13.19 10.54
CA PRO A 35 -8.85 12.59 11.74
C PRO A 35 -8.71 11.07 11.69
N HIS A 36 -9.65 10.35 11.04
CA HIS A 36 -9.58 8.90 10.89
C HIS A 36 -8.40 8.47 10.01
N GLN A 37 -8.09 9.22 8.94
CA GLN A 37 -6.95 8.93 8.05
C GLN A 37 -5.61 9.10 8.77
N ILE A 38 -5.48 10.11 9.63
CA ILE A 38 -4.29 10.32 10.47
C ILE A 38 -4.15 9.15 11.45
N ASN A 39 -5.23 8.71 12.08
CA ASN A 39 -5.22 7.59 13.02
C ASN A 39 -4.86 6.28 12.30
N ALA A 40 -5.45 6.01 11.12
CA ALA A 40 -5.11 4.87 10.29
C ALA A 40 -3.63 4.88 9.90
N PHE A 41 -3.10 6.04 9.49
CA PHE A 41 -1.69 6.23 9.17
C PHE A 41 -0.78 5.91 10.37
N CYS A 42 -1.02 6.51 11.55
CA CYS A 42 -0.21 6.25 12.75
C CYS A 42 -0.23 4.76 13.15
N THR A 43 -1.41 4.14 13.11
CA THR A 43 -1.57 2.70 13.39
C THR A 43 -0.81 1.84 12.39
N ALA A 44 -0.87 2.22 11.11
CA ALA A 44 -0.17 1.49 10.05
C ALA A 44 1.35 1.56 10.21
N ILE A 45 1.92 2.72 10.52
CA ILE A 45 3.37 2.87 10.70
C ILE A 45 3.89 1.96 11.81
N ASP A 46 3.16 1.83 12.90
CA ASP A 46 3.55 0.90 13.97
C ASP A 46 3.42 -0.57 13.54
N ALA A 47 2.35 -0.90 12.83
CA ALA A 47 2.09 -2.26 12.34
C ALA A 47 3.09 -2.72 11.27
N LEU A 48 3.64 -1.81 10.47
CA LEU A 48 4.66 -2.14 9.47
C LEU A 48 5.93 -2.76 10.09
N LYS A 49 6.24 -2.43 11.34
CA LYS A 49 7.36 -3.03 12.10
C LYS A 49 7.18 -4.53 12.31
N THR A 50 5.95 -5.02 12.28
CA THR A 50 5.58 -6.43 12.48
C THR A 50 5.13 -7.15 11.20
N GLY A 51 5.22 -6.49 10.05
CA GLY A 51 4.91 -7.09 8.75
C GLY A 51 3.82 -6.37 7.96
N GLY A 52 2.91 -5.64 8.61
CA GLY A 52 1.90 -4.86 7.92
C GLY A 52 0.55 -4.76 8.61
N ILE A 53 -0.44 -4.27 7.89
CA ILE A 53 -1.79 -4.04 8.39
C ILE A 53 -2.85 -4.29 7.31
N VAL A 54 -4.06 -4.60 7.74
CA VAL A 54 -5.28 -4.56 6.91
C VAL A 54 -6.05 -3.29 7.26
N LEU A 55 -6.18 -2.36 6.30
CA LEU A 55 -7.02 -1.18 6.40
C LEU A 55 -8.40 -1.52 5.85
N ALA A 56 -9.39 -1.49 6.73
CA ALA A 56 -10.72 -2.04 6.48
C ALA A 56 -11.83 -0.98 6.51
N ASP A 57 -11.51 0.24 6.13
CA ASP A 57 -12.45 1.34 6.12
C ASP A 57 -13.52 1.19 5.03
N GLU A 58 -14.67 1.81 5.24
CA GLU A 58 -15.77 1.79 4.26
C GLU A 58 -15.37 2.39 2.92
N VAL A 59 -16.17 2.08 1.89
CA VAL A 59 -15.98 2.66 0.55
C VAL A 59 -16.17 4.17 0.62
N GLY A 60 -15.26 4.92 0.00
CA GLY A 60 -15.34 6.39 -0.06
C GLY A 60 -14.67 7.14 1.10
N LEU A 61 -14.20 6.48 2.15
CA LEU A 61 -13.50 7.12 3.28
C LEU A 61 -12.04 7.49 2.96
N GLY A 62 -11.57 7.19 1.75
CA GLY A 62 -10.25 7.64 1.31
C GLY A 62 -9.11 6.67 1.60
N LYS A 63 -9.34 5.35 1.54
CA LYS A 63 -8.28 4.34 1.67
C LYS A 63 -7.06 4.58 0.79
N THR A 64 -7.27 5.09 -0.43
CA THR A 64 -6.16 5.47 -1.32
C THR A 64 -5.33 6.62 -0.75
N ILE A 65 -5.97 7.54 -0.01
CA ILE A 65 -5.28 8.63 0.70
C ILE A 65 -4.42 8.06 1.82
N GLU A 66 -4.99 7.20 2.66
CA GLU A 66 -4.25 6.52 3.73
C GLU A 66 -3.06 5.74 3.19
N ALA A 67 -3.27 4.97 2.12
CA ALA A 67 -2.21 4.23 1.46
C ALA A 67 -1.13 5.14 0.85
N GLY A 68 -1.52 6.26 0.26
CA GLY A 68 -0.60 7.26 -0.29
C GLY A 68 0.26 7.94 0.78
N LEU A 69 -0.33 8.26 1.94
CA LEU A 69 0.39 8.79 3.10
C LEU A 69 1.43 7.78 3.61
N ILE A 70 1.02 6.53 3.78
CA ILE A 70 1.91 5.45 4.21
C ILE A 70 3.02 5.23 3.19
N LEU A 71 2.68 5.24 1.89
CA LEU A 71 3.64 5.11 0.81
C LEU A 71 4.68 6.24 0.84
N LYS A 72 4.23 7.49 0.97
CA LYS A 72 5.13 8.65 1.05
C LYS A 72 6.10 8.51 2.23
N HIS A 73 5.59 8.11 3.40
CA HIS A 73 6.42 7.85 4.58
C HIS A 73 7.47 6.74 4.36
N VAL A 74 7.11 5.60 3.81
CA VAL A 74 8.07 4.51 3.59
C VAL A 74 9.13 4.87 2.54
N LEU A 75 8.77 5.71 1.54
CA LEU A 75 9.72 6.24 0.57
C LEU A 75 10.74 7.18 1.23
N GLU A 76 10.32 8.02 2.16
CA GLU A 76 11.22 8.88 2.96
C GLU A 76 12.16 8.07 3.86
N LEU A 77 11.70 6.94 4.37
CA LEU A 77 12.53 5.98 5.09
C LEU A 77 13.51 5.21 4.19
N GLY A 78 13.49 5.47 2.88
CA GLY A 78 14.45 4.92 1.93
C GLY A 78 13.95 3.72 1.13
N ALA A 79 12.66 3.39 1.19
CA ALA A 79 12.07 2.39 0.28
C ALA A 79 12.21 2.86 -1.17
N LYS A 80 12.62 1.97 -2.06
CA LYS A 80 12.88 2.29 -3.47
C LYS A 80 11.97 1.51 -4.42
N ARG A 81 11.66 0.26 -4.09
CA ARG A 81 10.90 -0.64 -4.95
C ARG A 81 9.57 -0.96 -4.32
N VAL A 82 8.52 -0.38 -4.88
CA VAL A 82 7.16 -0.52 -4.38
C VAL A 82 6.29 -1.20 -5.42
N LEU A 83 5.57 -2.23 -4.98
CA LEU A 83 4.57 -2.92 -5.80
C LEU A 83 3.18 -2.58 -5.31
N ILE A 84 2.32 -2.09 -6.20
CA ILE A 84 0.91 -1.83 -5.95
C ILE A 84 0.09 -2.80 -6.80
N ALA A 85 -0.48 -3.80 -6.16
CA ALA A 85 -1.27 -4.84 -6.79
C ALA A 85 -2.76 -4.60 -6.53
N LEU A 86 -3.58 -4.61 -7.59
CA LEU A 86 -4.97 -4.18 -7.53
C LEU A 86 -5.80 -4.75 -8.70
N PRO A 87 -7.14 -4.61 -8.70
CA PRO A 87 -7.97 -4.93 -9.87
C PRO A 87 -7.58 -4.10 -11.10
N ALA A 88 -7.62 -4.73 -12.28
CA ALA A 88 -7.16 -4.10 -13.53
C ALA A 88 -7.86 -2.76 -13.85
N SER A 89 -9.12 -2.60 -13.47
CA SER A 89 -9.92 -1.39 -13.65
C SER A 89 -9.42 -0.19 -12.86
N LEU A 90 -8.75 -0.41 -11.72
CA LEU A 90 -8.31 0.66 -10.82
C LEU A 90 -6.91 1.20 -11.13
N ARG A 91 -6.15 0.57 -12.03
CA ARG A 91 -4.75 0.94 -12.29
C ARG A 91 -4.57 2.41 -12.67
N LYS A 92 -5.41 2.91 -13.59
CA LYS A 92 -5.32 4.28 -14.07
C LYS A 92 -5.73 5.29 -13.01
N GLN A 93 -6.74 4.95 -12.21
CA GLN A 93 -7.17 5.77 -11.08
C GLN A 93 -6.03 5.90 -10.06
N TRP A 94 -5.38 4.79 -9.69
CA TRP A 94 -4.26 4.80 -8.75
C TRP A 94 -3.07 5.63 -9.26
N GLU A 95 -2.69 5.47 -10.52
CA GLU A 95 -1.63 6.28 -11.13
C GLU A 95 -1.93 7.78 -11.01
N LEU A 96 -3.16 8.19 -11.38
CA LEU A 96 -3.60 9.58 -11.30
C LEU A 96 -3.64 10.08 -9.85
N GLU A 97 -4.23 9.32 -8.92
CA GLU A 97 -4.31 9.73 -7.52
C GLU A 97 -2.95 9.85 -6.85
N LEU A 98 -2.00 8.96 -7.17
CA LEU A 98 -0.63 9.06 -6.67
C LEU A 98 0.07 10.33 -7.18
N TYR A 99 -0.13 10.66 -8.45
CA TYR A 99 0.46 11.86 -9.03
C TYR A 99 -0.20 13.14 -8.51
N ASP A 100 -1.52 13.23 -8.61
CA ASP A 100 -2.26 14.46 -8.31
C ASP A 100 -2.23 14.83 -6.82
N LYS A 101 -2.27 13.83 -5.93
CA LYS A 101 -2.38 14.06 -4.48
C LYS A 101 -1.04 14.00 -3.75
N PHE A 102 -0.08 13.24 -4.26
CA PHE A 102 1.16 12.95 -3.55
C PHE A 102 2.41 13.31 -4.35
N GLU A 103 2.26 13.76 -5.60
CA GLU A 103 3.38 14.03 -6.54
C GLU A 103 4.29 12.80 -6.73
N LEU A 104 3.69 11.61 -6.70
CA LEU A 104 4.39 10.35 -6.84
C LEU A 104 4.20 9.76 -8.24
N ASP A 105 5.24 9.79 -9.04
CA ASP A 105 5.26 9.06 -10.31
C ASP A 105 5.19 7.55 -10.09
N SER A 106 4.38 6.88 -10.88
CA SER A 106 4.26 5.44 -10.91
C SER A 106 4.21 4.90 -12.34
N ILE A 107 4.49 3.62 -12.52
CA ILE A 107 4.45 2.96 -13.81
C ILE A 107 3.34 1.92 -13.80
N ILE A 108 2.37 2.06 -14.70
CA ILE A 108 1.41 0.99 -14.95
C ILE A 108 2.12 -0.11 -15.72
N LEU A 109 2.32 -1.26 -15.05
CA LEU A 109 2.89 -2.42 -15.70
C LEU A 109 1.78 -3.36 -16.18
N ASP A 110 1.59 -3.39 -17.47
CA ASP A 110 0.64 -4.25 -18.17
C ASP A 110 1.25 -4.80 -19.46
N ARG A 111 0.47 -5.57 -20.23
CA ARG A 111 0.99 -6.19 -21.44
C ARG A 111 1.51 -5.18 -22.48
N PRO A 112 0.79 -4.10 -22.82
CA PRO A 112 1.29 -3.09 -23.75
C PRO A 112 2.61 -2.45 -23.29
N THR A 113 2.74 -2.14 -22.00
CA THR A 113 3.96 -1.53 -21.45
C THR A 113 5.14 -2.48 -21.55
N VAL A 114 4.94 -3.76 -21.21
CA VAL A 114 6.02 -4.77 -21.29
C VAL A 114 6.43 -5.07 -22.73
N GLU A 115 5.48 -5.08 -23.66
CA GLU A 115 5.79 -5.30 -25.10
C GLU A 115 6.54 -4.10 -25.70
N LYS A 116 6.22 -2.88 -25.27
CA LYS A 116 6.85 -1.64 -25.77
C LYS A 116 8.24 -1.39 -25.16
N GLU A 117 8.43 -1.69 -23.88
CA GLU A 117 9.63 -1.35 -23.11
C GLU A 117 10.35 -2.61 -22.58
N SER A 118 10.42 -3.66 -23.37
CA SER A 118 10.75 -5.03 -22.95
C SER A 118 12.01 -5.22 -22.11
N SER A 119 12.99 -4.31 -22.17
CA SER A 119 14.23 -4.38 -21.40
C SER A 119 14.37 -3.27 -20.33
N GLU A 120 13.75 -2.12 -20.54
CA GLU A 120 14.05 -0.93 -19.73
C GLU A 120 13.38 -0.96 -18.35
N TRP A 121 12.12 -1.40 -18.25
CA TRP A 121 11.46 -1.53 -16.95
C TRP A 121 12.11 -2.59 -16.05
N HIS A 122 12.59 -3.69 -16.64
CA HIS A 122 13.30 -4.72 -15.88
C HIS A 122 14.64 -4.19 -15.36
N LYS A 123 15.36 -3.42 -16.17
CA LYS A 123 16.59 -2.75 -15.76
C LYS A 123 16.32 -1.77 -14.61
N ARG A 124 15.27 -0.97 -14.72
CA ARG A 124 14.85 -0.05 -13.63
C ARG A 124 14.50 -0.76 -12.33
N LEU A 125 13.97 -1.98 -12.39
CA LEU A 125 13.70 -2.80 -11.20
C LEU A 125 14.96 -3.32 -10.52
N THR A 126 16.02 -3.55 -11.29
CA THR A 126 17.29 -4.07 -10.78
C THR A 126 18.27 -2.97 -10.42
N ASP A 127 18.15 -1.80 -11.05
CA ASP A 127 18.96 -0.63 -10.72
C ASP A 127 18.52 -0.02 -9.38
N ASN A 128 19.41 0.76 -8.76
CA ASN A 128 19.15 1.39 -7.45
C ASN A 128 18.22 2.62 -7.53
N THR A 129 17.39 2.72 -8.57
CA THR A 129 16.43 3.80 -8.78
C THR A 129 15.12 3.54 -8.05
N SER A 130 14.48 4.60 -7.54
CA SER A 130 13.14 4.48 -6.96
C SER A 130 12.12 4.19 -8.05
N ILE A 131 11.32 3.15 -7.87
CA ILE A 131 10.27 2.75 -8.79
C ILE A 131 9.02 2.30 -8.05
N LYS A 132 7.88 2.80 -8.49
CA LYS A 132 6.56 2.40 -8.01
C LYS A 132 5.81 1.77 -9.17
N ILE A 133 5.46 0.48 -9.04
CA ILE A 133 4.76 -0.29 -10.06
C ILE A 133 3.32 -0.50 -9.65
N VAL A 134 2.41 -0.07 -10.51
CA VAL A 134 0.97 -0.33 -10.42
C VAL A 134 0.62 -1.45 -11.41
N THR A 135 0.09 -2.57 -10.93
CA THR A 135 -0.22 -3.71 -11.78
C THR A 135 -1.46 -4.47 -11.32
N SER A 136 -2.07 -5.24 -12.23
CA SER A 136 -3.18 -6.10 -11.84
C SER A 136 -2.70 -7.42 -11.22
N TYR A 137 -3.55 -8.04 -10.38
CA TYR A 137 -3.28 -9.36 -9.81
C TYR A 137 -2.93 -10.42 -10.84
N ASP A 138 -3.69 -10.43 -11.96
CA ASP A 138 -3.46 -11.42 -13.02
C ASP A 138 -2.14 -11.18 -13.73
N TYR A 139 -1.77 -9.90 -13.91
CA TYR A 139 -0.53 -9.57 -14.58
C TYR A 139 0.68 -9.76 -13.68
N SER A 140 0.61 -9.40 -12.39
CA SER A 140 1.65 -9.72 -11.41
C SER A 140 1.90 -11.23 -11.32
N SER A 141 0.83 -12.03 -11.38
CA SER A 141 0.94 -13.50 -11.40
C SER A 141 1.64 -14.04 -12.66
N LYS A 142 1.44 -13.41 -13.82
CA LYS A 142 2.15 -13.75 -15.07
C LYS A 142 3.65 -13.42 -14.99
N LEU A 143 3.98 -12.32 -14.32
CA LEU A 143 5.35 -11.85 -14.14
C LEU A 143 6.04 -12.43 -12.90
N MET A 144 5.43 -13.37 -12.20
CA MET A 144 5.90 -13.90 -10.91
C MET A 144 7.40 -14.23 -10.90
N LYS A 145 7.89 -14.95 -11.91
CA LYS A 145 9.32 -15.32 -12.01
C LYS A 145 10.25 -14.11 -12.02
N ARG A 146 9.85 -13.02 -12.71
CA ARG A 146 10.63 -11.78 -12.76
C ARG A 146 10.51 -10.97 -11.48
N PHE A 147 9.33 -10.97 -10.86
CA PHE A 147 9.06 -10.25 -9.63
C PHE A 147 9.72 -10.88 -8.41
N GLN A 148 9.93 -12.20 -8.41
CA GLN A 148 10.68 -12.90 -7.36
C GLN A 148 12.16 -12.51 -7.31
N ASP A 149 12.74 -12.09 -8.43
CA ASP A 149 14.13 -11.63 -8.51
C ASP A 149 14.29 -10.17 -8.03
N VAL A 150 13.19 -9.45 -7.83
CA VAL A 150 13.19 -8.07 -7.37
C VAL A 150 13.14 -8.03 -5.84
N LYS A 151 14.05 -7.30 -5.24
CA LYS A 151 14.01 -7.02 -3.80
C LYS A 151 13.02 -5.89 -3.54
N TRP A 152 11.75 -6.23 -3.37
CA TRP A 152 10.71 -5.28 -3.02
C TRP A 152 10.89 -4.76 -1.60
N ASP A 153 10.72 -3.46 -1.40
CA ASP A 153 10.82 -2.81 -0.10
C ASP A 153 9.45 -2.64 0.57
N PHE A 154 8.39 -2.52 -0.26
CA PHE A 154 7.02 -2.33 0.23
C PHE A 154 5.99 -2.84 -0.78
N ILE A 155 4.87 -3.37 -0.28
CA ILE A 155 3.76 -3.84 -1.11
C ILE A 155 2.44 -3.25 -0.64
N ILE A 156 1.64 -2.75 -1.59
CA ILE A 156 0.25 -2.35 -1.39
C ILE A 156 -0.64 -3.32 -2.15
N ILE A 157 -1.67 -3.85 -1.50
CA ILE A 157 -2.66 -4.71 -2.12
C ILE A 157 -4.03 -4.05 -1.93
N ASP A 158 -4.59 -3.49 -3.01
CA ASP A 158 -5.91 -2.88 -2.94
C ASP A 158 -7.00 -3.88 -3.33
N GLU A 159 -8.20 -3.71 -2.79
CA GLU A 159 -9.32 -4.65 -2.88
C GLU A 159 -8.91 -6.09 -2.51
N ALA A 160 -8.17 -6.19 -1.42
CA ALA A 160 -7.53 -7.43 -0.97
C ALA A 160 -8.52 -8.58 -0.71
N HIS A 161 -9.81 -8.29 -0.50
CA HIS A 161 -10.85 -9.30 -0.40
C HIS A 161 -10.92 -10.24 -1.62
N ASN A 162 -10.44 -9.81 -2.79
CA ASN A 162 -10.33 -10.66 -3.98
C ASN A 162 -9.27 -11.77 -3.86
N LEU A 163 -8.41 -11.70 -2.84
CA LEU A 163 -7.30 -12.62 -2.62
C LEU A 163 -7.43 -13.47 -1.34
N ARG A 164 -8.53 -13.31 -0.60
CA ARG A 164 -8.76 -13.99 0.70
C ARG A 164 -8.63 -15.52 0.66
N ASN A 165 -8.96 -16.16 -0.45
CA ASN A 165 -8.86 -17.61 -0.62
C ASN A 165 -7.43 -18.05 -1.00
N VAL A 166 -6.43 -17.66 -0.22
CA VAL A 166 -5.02 -17.94 -0.53
C VAL A 166 -4.72 -19.44 -0.58
N PHE A 167 -5.26 -20.20 0.36
CA PHE A 167 -4.93 -21.63 0.52
C PHE A 167 -5.63 -22.51 -0.51
N ASN A 168 -6.90 -22.26 -0.78
CA ASN A 168 -7.74 -23.05 -1.72
C ASN A 168 -8.09 -22.30 -2.98
N GLY A 169 -7.50 -21.10 -3.20
CA GLY A 169 -7.91 -20.16 -4.20
C GLY A 169 -7.13 -20.19 -5.50
N THR A 170 -7.26 -19.10 -6.21
CA THR A 170 -6.69 -18.91 -7.54
C THR A 170 -5.17 -18.84 -7.52
N LYS A 171 -4.54 -19.22 -8.64
CA LYS A 171 -3.09 -19.11 -8.83
C LYS A 171 -2.57 -17.69 -8.56
N ARG A 172 -3.35 -16.65 -8.90
CA ARG A 172 -2.97 -15.25 -8.66
C ARG A 172 -2.87 -14.91 -7.18
N ALA A 173 -3.79 -15.42 -6.32
CA ALA A 173 -3.74 -15.22 -4.89
C ALA A 173 -2.53 -15.92 -4.27
N LYS A 174 -2.27 -17.17 -4.65
CA LYS A 174 -1.10 -17.93 -4.19
C LYS A 174 0.21 -17.26 -4.59
N ASN A 175 0.33 -16.83 -5.86
CA ASN A 175 1.53 -16.18 -6.35
C ASN A 175 1.80 -14.85 -5.62
N LEU A 176 0.78 -14.01 -5.43
CA LEU A 176 0.97 -12.73 -4.75
C LEU A 176 1.28 -12.91 -3.27
N TYR A 177 0.66 -13.91 -2.64
CA TYR A 177 0.99 -14.30 -1.27
C TYR A 177 2.46 -14.72 -1.13
N GLU A 178 2.95 -15.64 -1.98
CA GLU A 178 4.35 -16.06 -1.97
C GLU A 178 5.32 -14.90 -2.22
N LEU A 179 4.99 -14.02 -3.17
CA LEU A 179 5.78 -12.83 -3.49
C LEU A 179 5.89 -11.89 -2.29
N SER A 180 4.82 -11.75 -1.53
CA SER A 180 4.74 -10.76 -0.45
C SER A 180 5.35 -11.23 0.89
N LYS A 181 5.79 -12.47 1.00
CA LYS A 181 6.35 -13.01 2.24
C LYS A 181 7.57 -12.22 2.72
N GLY A 182 7.57 -11.85 4.00
CA GLY A 182 8.67 -11.11 4.63
C GLY A 182 8.84 -9.66 4.16
N ILE A 183 7.95 -9.15 3.31
CA ILE A 183 7.99 -7.77 2.84
C ILE A 183 6.92 -6.98 3.62
N PRO A 184 7.25 -5.79 4.17
CA PRO A 184 6.26 -4.90 4.77
C PRO A 184 5.14 -4.56 3.78
N LYS A 185 3.88 -4.61 4.23
CA LYS A 185 2.75 -4.41 3.33
C LYS A 185 1.51 -3.83 3.99
N ILE A 186 0.67 -3.23 3.18
CA ILE A 186 -0.70 -2.87 3.55
C ILE A 186 -1.70 -3.54 2.61
N LEU A 187 -2.79 -4.00 3.19
CA LEU A 187 -3.93 -4.54 2.47
C LEU A 187 -5.11 -3.60 2.65
N LEU A 188 -5.71 -3.16 1.55
CA LEU A 188 -6.89 -2.28 1.57
C LEU A 188 -8.11 -3.09 1.18
N THR A 189 -9.18 -2.98 1.93
CA THR A 189 -10.44 -3.63 1.62
C THR A 189 -11.61 -2.92 2.30
N ALA A 190 -12.76 -2.88 1.67
CA ALA A 190 -14.00 -2.43 2.32
C ALA A 190 -14.75 -3.58 3.01
N THR A 191 -14.39 -4.83 2.70
CA THR A 191 -15.11 -6.01 3.16
C THR A 191 -14.15 -7.08 3.70
N PRO A 192 -13.53 -6.83 4.89
CA PRO A 192 -12.57 -7.78 5.47
C PRO A 192 -13.23 -9.12 5.86
N LEU A 193 -14.49 -9.05 6.24
CA LEU A 193 -15.37 -10.17 6.58
C LEU A 193 -16.60 -10.14 5.67
N GLN A 194 -16.78 -11.14 4.82
CA GLN A 194 -17.97 -11.23 3.97
C GLN A 194 -18.76 -12.52 4.23
N ASN A 195 -18.14 -13.68 4.23
CA ASN A 195 -18.85 -14.95 4.32
C ASN A 195 -18.38 -15.85 5.49
N SER A 196 -17.14 -15.73 5.94
CA SER A 196 -16.60 -16.61 6.98
C SER A 196 -15.33 -16.03 7.64
N LEU A 197 -15.02 -16.55 8.83
CA LEU A 197 -13.73 -16.30 9.49
C LEU A 197 -12.53 -16.77 8.66
N THR A 198 -12.73 -17.73 7.77
CA THR A 198 -11.68 -18.21 6.85
C THR A 198 -11.25 -17.10 5.87
N ASP A 199 -12.17 -16.21 5.49
CA ASP A 199 -11.85 -15.05 4.64
C ASP A 199 -10.88 -14.10 5.35
N LEU A 200 -11.16 -13.80 6.62
CA LEU A 200 -10.29 -12.98 7.45
C LEU A 200 -8.94 -13.66 7.70
N HIS A 201 -8.95 -14.97 7.97
CA HIS A 201 -7.74 -15.78 8.10
C HIS A 201 -6.86 -15.65 6.85
N GLY A 202 -7.44 -15.77 5.65
CA GLY A 202 -6.71 -15.60 4.40
C GLY A 202 -6.03 -14.23 4.27
N LEU A 203 -6.73 -13.16 4.63
CA LEU A 203 -6.16 -11.79 4.59
C LEU A 203 -5.05 -11.59 5.64
N ILE A 204 -5.30 -12.01 6.88
CA ILE A 204 -4.32 -11.86 7.96
C ILE A 204 -3.07 -12.70 7.69
N SER A 205 -3.21 -13.85 7.03
CA SER A 205 -2.06 -14.68 6.64
C SER A 205 -1.08 -13.96 5.70
N PHE A 206 -1.52 -12.98 4.92
CA PHE A 206 -0.61 -12.11 4.15
C PHE A 206 0.30 -11.29 5.06
N ILE A 207 -0.18 -10.86 6.22
CA ILE A 207 0.59 -10.06 7.18
C ILE A 207 1.50 -10.96 8.00
N ASP A 208 0.92 -11.91 8.73
CA ASP A 208 1.66 -12.85 9.55
C ASP A 208 0.97 -14.22 9.59
N GLN A 209 1.67 -15.25 9.11
CA GLN A 209 1.21 -16.62 9.10
C GLN A 209 1.08 -17.23 10.50
N ARG A 210 1.77 -16.67 11.50
CA ARG A 210 1.85 -17.22 12.86
C ARG A 210 0.65 -16.86 13.71
N ILE A 211 -0.13 -15.83 13.35
CA ILE A 211 -1.24 -15.32 14.16
C ILE A 211 -2.29 -16.40 14.44
N PHE A 212 -2.56 -17.26 13.47
CA PHE A 212 -3.55 -18.34 13.63
C PHE A 212 -2.93 -19.75 13.76
N GLY A 213 -1.61 -19.86 13.83
CA GLY A 213 -0.92 -21.14 13.80
C GLY A 213 -0.92 -21.82 12.43
N SER A 214 -0.16 -22.90 12.29
CA SER A 214 -0.28 -23.75 11.10
C SER A 214 -1.60 -24.51 11.23
N GLU A 215 -2.62 -24.20 10.43
CA GLU A 215 -3.73 -25.13 10.23
C GLU A 215 -3.16 -26.44 9.66
N LYS A 216 -3.02 -27.43 10.53
CA LYS A 216 -3.06 -28.81 10.09
C LYS A 216 -4.54 -29.10 9.83
N VAL A 217 -4.98 -28.96 8.59
CA VAL A 217 -6.20 -29.59 8.09
C VAL A 217 -5.89 -31.05 7.82
#